data_bc9e74f6cd793dfb1af9332d3f90e787
#
_entry.id   bc9e74f6cd793dfb1af9332d3f90e787
#
_cell.length_a   1.000
_cell.length_b   1.000
_cell.length_c   1.000
_cell.angle_alpha   90.00
_cell.angle_beta   90.00
_cell.angle_gamma   90.00
#
_symmetry.space_group_name_H-M   'P 1'
#
loop_
_entity.id
_entity.type
_entity.pdbx_description
1 polymer ?
#
loop_
_entity_poly.entity_id
_entity_poly.type
_entity_poly.pdbx_seq_one_letter_code
_entity_poly.pdbx_strand_id
1 'polypeptide(L)'
;SHRLLDRLITRLEQRSLPLHVFLIPDPFLVHDLAQQERGIGFVAPDDPRLQTETMVRQVLTDRHVSYTWPRDLFVEANLSGDGVYRGGFGHFTDAAHPRVTDLLERPLKQLLFSDPGAWTAD
;
A
#
# COMPACT_ATOMS: atom_id res chain seq x y z
N SER A 1 -9.05 7.51 10.61
CA SER A 1 -8.80 6.74 11.81
C SER A 1 -9.05 5.25 11.57
N HIS A 2 -8.44 4.42 12.36
CA HIS A 2 -8.55 2.96 12.21
C HIS A 2 -9.97 2.43 12.45
N ARG A 3 -10.85 3.19 13.11
CA ARG A 3 -12.27 2.80 13.31
C ARG A 3 -13.03 2.66 12.00
N LEU A 4 -12.78 3.55 11.04
CA LEU A 4 -13.43 3.46 9.73
C LEU A 4 -12.93 2.24 8.97
N LEU A 5 -11.64 1.97 9.02
CA LEU A 5 -11.05 0.78 8.42
C LEU A 5 -11.61 -0.49 9.04
N ASP A 6 -11.68 -0.57 10.37
CA ASP A 6 -12.28 -1.70 11.08
C ASP A 6 -13.74 -1.94 10.66
N ARG A 7 -14.53 -0.89 10.55
CA ARG A 7 -15.93 -1.00 10.10
C ARG A 7 -16.03 -1.52 8.68
N LEU A 8 -15.19 -1.02 7.79
CA LEU A 8 -15.16 -1.48 6.40
C LEU A 8 -14.83 -2.97 6.34
N ILE A 9 -13.79 -3.40 7.03
CA ILE A 9 -13.37 -4.80 7.07
C ILE A 9 -14.52 -5.66 7.60
N THR A 10 -15.13 -5.26 8.72
CA THR A 10 -16.25 -5.99 9.33
C THR A 10 -17.41 -6.15 8.34
N ARG A 11 -17.78 -5.09 7.62
CA ARG A 11 -18.86 -5.16 6.64
C ARG A 11 -18.56 -6.11 5.49
N LEU A 12 -17.32 -6.09 5.00
CA LEU A 12 -16.89 -6.98 3.91
C LEU A 12 -16.87 -8.43 4.38
N GLU A 13 -16.39 -8.69 5.60
CA GLU A 13 -16.42 -10.02 6.20
C GLU A 13 -17.84 -10.54 6.36
N GLN A 14 -18.77 -9.70 6.84
CA GLN A 14 -20.19 -10.05 7.00
C GLN A 14 -20.85 -10.42 5.67
N ARG A 15 -20.37 -9.86 4.58
CA ARG A 15 -20.86 -10.17 3.22
C ARG A 15 -20.04 -11.26 2.54
N SER A 16 -19.08 -11.85 3.21
CA SER A 16 -18.15 -12.84 2.67
C SER A 16 -17.44 -12.36 1.39
N LEU A 17 -17.13 -11.07 1.33
CA LEU A 17 -16.42 -10.49 0.20
C LEU A 17 -14.92 -10.54 0.45
N PRO A 18 -14.13 -11.05 -0.50
CA PRO A 18 -12.68 -11.03 -0.39
C PRO A 18 -12.16 -9.60 -0.49
N LEU A 19 -11.08 -9.31 0.24
CA LEU A 19 -10.49 -7.98 0.31
C LEU A 19 -8.98 -8.06 0.18
N HIS A 20 -8.42 -7.28 -0.72
CA HIS A 20 -7.00 -6.97 -0.77
C HIS A 20 -6.83 -5.46 -0.73
N VAL A 21 -5.94 -4.97 0.13
CA VAL A 21 -5.70 -3.54 0.31
C VAL A 21 -4.34 -3.18 -0.30
N PHE A 22 -4.32 -2.20 -1.18
CA PHE A 22 -3.10 -1.61 -1.67
C PHE A 22 -2.86 -0.29 -0.92
N LEU A 23 -1.81 -0.27 -0.10
CA LEU A 23 -1.45 0.92 0.66
C LEU A 23 -0.59 1.84 -0.19
N ILE A 24 -1.19 2.89 -0.74
CA ILE A 24 -0.47 3.87 -1.54
C ILE A 24 0.39 4.72 -0.61
N PRO A 25 1.72 4.67 -0.73
CA PRO A 25 2.59 5.46 0.12
C PRO A 25 2.40 6.97 -0.11
N ASP A 26 2.55 7.75 0.95
CA ASP A 26 2.56 9.21 0.87
C ASP A 26 3.71 9.66 -0.04
N PRO A 27 3.44 10.43 -1.12
CA PRO A 27 4.50 10.83 -2.06
C PRO A 27 5.56 11.72 -1.42
N PHE A 28 5.21 12.54 -0.45
CA PHE A 28 6.18 13.39 0.27
C PHE A 28 7.05 12.55 1.19
N LEU A 29 6.48 11.53 1.84
CA LEU A 29 7.26 10.59 2.65
C LEU A 29 8.25 9.80 1.79
N VAL A 30 7.82 9.30 0.64
CA VAL A 30 8.71 8.60 -0.31
C VAL A 30 9.86 9.52 -0.74
N HIS A 31 9.55 10.78 -1.08
CA HIS A 31 10.55 11.76 -1.44
C HIS A 31 11.55 12.00 -0.30
N ASP A 32 11.05 12.25 0.91
CA ASP A 32 11.87 12.54 2.08
C ASP A 32 12.76 11.37 2.47
N LEU A 33 12.24 10.14 2.40
CA LEU A 33 13.03 8.94 2.67
C LEU A 33 14.12 8.73 1.61
N ALA A 34 13.83 8.99 0.34
CA ALA A 34 14.83 8.93 -0.72
C ALA A 34 15.91 9.99 -0.52
N GLN A 35 15.54 11.21 -0.12
CA GLN A 35 16.50 12.26 0.19
C GLN A 35 17.38 11.89 1.38
N GLN A 36 16.81 11.28 2.41
CA GLN A 36 17.58 10.78 3.56
C GLN A 36 18.63 9.75 3.13
N GLU A 37 18.29 8.84 2.23
CA GLU A 37 19.24 7.87 1.66
C GLU A 37 20.39 8.55 0.88
N ARG A 38 20.10 9.71 0.28
CA ARG A 38 21.13 10.53 -0.40
C ARG A 38 21.97 11.37 0.56
N GLY A 39 21.70 11.30 1.86
CA GLY A 39 22.34 12.13 2.87
C GLY A 39 21.76 13.53 2.99
N ILE A 40 20.56 13.76 2.49
CA ILE A 40 19.87 15.06 2.50
C ILE A 40 18.66 14.97 3.43
N GLY A 41 18.68 15.71 4.52
CA GLY A 41 17.59 15.74 5.47
C GLY A 41 17.49 14.48 6.32
N PHE A 42 16.45 14.43 7.14
CA PHE A 42 16.22 13.36 8.10
C PHE A 42 14.73 13.17 8.34
N VAL A 43 14.28 11.93 8.28
CA VAL A 43 12.92 11.55 8.67
C VAL A 43 12.99 10.97 10.07
N ALA A 44 12.33 11.62 11.03
CA ALA A 44 12.33 11.19 12.41
C ALA A 44 11.60 9.83 12.54
N PRO A 45 12.07 8.93 13.42
CA PRO A 45 11.38 7.65 13.64
C PRO A 45 9.93 7.79 14.11
N ASP A 46 9.59 8.90 14.75
CA ASP A 46 8.24 9.22 15.24
C ASP A 46 7.45 10.11 14.28
N ASP A 47 7.91 10.26 13.04
CA ASP A 47 7.17 11.00 12.00
C ASP A 47 5.74 10.47 11.90
N PRO A 48 4.72 11.34 11.97
CA PRO A 48 3.31 10.92 11.93
C PRO A 48 2.95 10.08 10.70
N ARG A 49 3.62 10.31 9.56
CA ARG A 49 3.39 9.54 8.33
C ARG A 49 3.83 8.09 8.49
N LEU A 50 4.96 7.85 9.18
CA LEU A 50 5.44 6.51 9.50
C LEU A 50 4.52 5.83 10.52
N GLN A 51 4.07 6.57 11.52
CA GLN A 51 3.15 6.05 12.53
C GLN A 51 1.81 5.63 11.90
N THR A 52 1.28 6.42 10.98
CA THR A 52 0.03 6.11 10.27
C THR A 52 0.17 4.83 9.46
N GLU A 53 1.25 4.67 8.71
CA GLU A 53 1.52 3.43 7.97
C GLU A 53 1.57 2.21 8.91
N THR A 54 2.31 2.33 9.99
CA THR A 54 2.46 1.24 10.98
C THR A 54 1.11 0.87 11.58
N MET A 55 0.30 1.85 11.95
CA MET A 55 -1.02 1.63 12.53
C MET A 55 -1.95 0.93 11.54
N VAL A 56 -2.02 1.38 10.30
CA VAL A 56 -2.88 0.77 9.28
C VAL A 56 -2.44 -0.67 9.00
N ARG A 57 -1.14 -0.90 8.83
CA ARG A 57 -0.60 -2.24 8.60
C ARG A 57 -0.90 -3.17 9.79
N GLN A 58 -0.82 -2.65 11.01
CA GLN A 58 -1.13 -3.44 12.20
C GLN A 58 -2.60 -3.87 12.22
N VAL A 59 -3.52 -2.96 11.91
CA VAL A 59 -4.95 -3.30 11.81
C VAL A 59 -5.18 -4.40 10.76
N LEU A 60 -4.59 -4.26 9.57
CA LEU A 60 -4.74 -5.24 8.50
C LEU A 60 -4.16 -6.60 8.91
N THR A 61 -3.01 -6.61 9.56
CA THR A 61 -2.36 -7.83 10.05
C THR A 61 -3.22 -8.51 11.12
N ASP A 62 -3.71 -7.76 12.10
CA ASP A 62 -4.53 -8.29 13.20
C ASP A 62 -5.87 -8.86 12.70
N ARG A 63 -6.41 -8.28 11.63
CA ARG A 63 -7.67 -8.71 11.01
C ARG A 63 -7.46 -9.76 9.90
N HIS A 64 -6.22 -10.23 9.67
CA HIS A 64 -5.86 -11.18 8.64
C HIS A 64 -6.25 -10.73 7.23
N VAL A 65 -6.18 -9.44 6.97
CA VAL A 65 -6.47 -8.86 5.65
C VAL A 65 -5.20 -8.84 4.81
N SER A 66 -5.27 -9.36 3.61
CA SER A 66 -4.19 -9.31 2.63
C SER A 66 -3.92 -7.87 2.20
N TYR A 67 -2.65 -7.47 2.13
CA TYR A 67 -2.32 -6.13 1.66
C TYR A 67 -0.97 -6.11 0.92
N THR A 68 -0.81 -5.09 0.07
CA THR A 68 0.45 -4.74 -0.59
C THR A 68 0.92 -3.38 -0.08
N TRP A 69 2.18 -3.31 0.33
CA TRP A 69 2.78 -2.08 0.86
C TRP A 69 4.11 -1.82 0.15
N PRO A 70 4.10 -1.05 -0.97
CA PRO A 70 5.26 -0.90 -1.85
C PRO A 70 6.18 0.27 -1.51
N ARG A 71 6.14 0.83 -0.30
CA ARG A 71 6.90 2.04 0.05
C ARG A 71 8.38 1.91 -0.29
N ASP A 72 9.02 0.82 0.10
CA ASP A 72 10.45 0.65 -0.11
C ASP A 72 10.81 0.54 -1.59
N LEU A 73 9.96 -0.12 -2.39
CA LEU A 73 10.11 -0.17 -3.84
C LEU A 73 9.97 1.23 -4.47
N PHE A 74 9.07 2.04 -3.95
CA PHE A 74 8.86 3.40 -4.43
C PHE A 74 10.05 4.31 -4.08
N VAL A 75 10.63 4.13 -2.89
CA VAL A 75 11.86 4.83 -2.49
C VAL A 75 13.01 4.44 -3.42
N GLU A 76 13.20 3.16 -3.69
CA GLU A 76 14.23 2.68 -4.61
C GLU A 76 14.03 3.23 -6.02
N ALA A 77 12.82 3.26 -6.52
CA ALA A 77 12.50 3.84 -7.83
C ALA A 77 12.86 5.33 -7.88
N ASN A 78 12.59 6.08 -6.81
CA ASN A 78 12.99 7.48 -6.71
C ASN A 78 14.51 7.64 -6.75
N LEU A 79 15.22 6.79 -6.02
CA LEU A 79 16.70 6.81 -6.00
C LEU A 79 17.31 6.50 -7.36
N SER A 80 16.65 5.66 -8.16
CA SER A 80 17.10 5.28 -9.51
C SER A 80 16.72 6.31 -10.59
N GLY A 81 16.01 7.38 -10.23
CA GLY A 81 15.54 8.38 -11.17
C GLY A 81 14.24 8.03 -11.88
N ASP A 82 13.65 6.86 -11.60
CA ASP A 82 12.39 6.37 -12.19
C ASP A 82 11.21 6.66 -11.24
N GLY A 83 11.07 7.92 -10.82
CA GLY A 83 10.07 8.31 -9.84
C GLY A 83 8.67 7.78 -10.16
N VAL A 84 7.99 7.28 -9.13
CA VAL A 84 6.66 6.69 -9.24
C VAL A 84 5.57 7.76 -9.29
N TYR A 85 5.80 8.89 -8.62
CA TYR A 85 4.83 9.96 -8.52
C TYR A 85 5.19 11.13 -9.42
N ARG A 86 4.17 11.67 -10.10
CA ARG A 86 4.31 12.84 -10.96
C ARG A 86 4.23 14.11 -10.12
N GLY A 87 5.32 14.90 -10.10
CA GLY A 87 5.34 16.23 -9.50
C GLY A 87 4.99 16.30 -8.02
N GLY A 88 5.05 15.21 -7.29
CA GLY A 88 4.76 15.18 -5.86
C GLY A 88 3.27 15.26 -5.49
N PHE A 89 2.36 15.14 -6.47
CA PHE A 89 0.92 15.30 -6.23
C PHE A 89 0.14 13.99 -6.08
N GLY A 90 0.81 12.89 -5.84
CA GLY A 90 0.13 11.61 -5.59
C GLY A 90 -0.39 10.90 -6.84
N HIS A 91 -0.19 11.46 -8.03
CA HIS A 91 -0.51 10.80 -9.28
C HIS A 91 0.68 9.96 -9.76
N PHE A 92 0.41 8.75 -10.20
CA PHE A 92 1.46 7.90 -10.74
C PHE A 92 1.95 8.42 -12.09
N THR A 93 3.25 8.24 -12.34
CA THR A 93 3.81 8.45 -13.70
C THR A 93 3.34 7.34 -14.64
N ASP A 94 3.39 7.57 -15.94
CA ASP A 94 3.03 6.55 -16.93
C ASP A 94 3.91 5.30 -16.78
N ALA A 95 5.19 5.47 -16.47
CA ALA A 95 6.12 4.37 -16.24
C ALA A 95 5.80 3.56 -14.97
N ALA A 96 5.10 4.16 -14.00
CA ALA A 96 4.73 3.50 -12.74
C ALA A 96 3.54 2.54 -12.90
N HIS A 97 2.63 2.80 -13.81
CA HIS A 97 1.42 1.98 -14.00
C HIS A 97 1.70 0.50 -14.21
N PRO A 98 2.59 0.08 -15.11
CA PRO A 98 2.93 -1.33 -15.25
C PRO A 98 3.51 -1.94 -13.98
N ARG A 99 4.33 -1.21 -13.23
CA ARG A 99 4.92 -1.67 -11.97
C ARG A 99 3.86 -1.89 -10.90
N VAL A 100 2.90 -0.97 -10.78
CA VAL A 100 1.78 -1.10 -9.85
C VAL A 100 0.90 -2.29 -10.25
N THR A 101 0.64 -2.46 -11.54
CA THR A 101 -0.10 -3.60 -12.07
C THR A 101 0.58 -4.92 -11.71
N ASP A 102 1.89 -5.02 -11.90
CA ASP A 102 2.67 -6.22 -11.56
C ASP A 102 2.59 -6.53 -10.05
N LEU A 103 2.67 -5.51 -9.21
CA LEU A 103 2.56 -5.68 -7.76
C LEU A 103 1.19 -6.21 -7.32
N LEU A 104 0.13 -5.86 -8.05
CA LEU A 104 -1.23 -6.27 -7.73
C LEU A 104 -1.64 -7.59 -8.38
N GLU A 105 -1.00 -7.98 -9.46
CA GLU A 105 -1.41 -9.17 -10.24
C GLU A 105 -1.42 -10.44 -9.40
N ARG A 106 -0.34 -10.73 -8.68
CA ARG A 106 -0.23 -11.95 -7.88
C ARG A 106 -1.24 -12.00 -6.73
N PRO A 107 -1.35 -10.96 -5.87
CA PRO A 107 -2.33 -10.99 -4.79
C PRO A 107 -3.77 -11.04 -5.32
N LEU A 108 -4.08 -10.37 -6.43
CA LEU A 108 -5.41 -10.44 -7.02
C LEU A 108 -5.73 -11.82 -7.57
N LYS A 109 -4.77 -12.48 -8.24
CA LYS A 109 -4.95 -13.85 -8.70
C LYS A 109 -5.16 -14.81 -7.52
N GLN A 110 -4.40 -14.66 -6.45
CA GLN A 110 -4.58 -15.47 -5.25
C GLN A 110 -5.97 -15.27 -4.64
N LEU A 111 -6.43 -14.03 -4.56
CA LEU A 111 -7.72 -13.68 -4.02
C LEU A 111 -8.86 -14.26 -4.88
N LEU A 112 -8.73 -14.19 -6.20
CA LEU A 112 -9.76 -14.63 -7.15
C LEU A 112 -9.81 -16.15 -7.34
N PHE A 113 -8.67 -16.86 -7.26
CA PHE A 113 -8.57 -18.24 -7.71
C PHE A 113 -8.15 -19.24 -6.64
N SER A 114 -7.62 -18.79 -5.50
CA SER A 114 -7.17 -19.68 -4.41
C SER A 114 -8.31 -20.13 -3.50
N ASP A 115 -9.39 -19.39 -3.46
CA ASP A 115 -10.59 -19.73 -2.71
C ASP A 115 -11.82 -19.61 -3.61
N PRO A 116 -12.06 -20.60 -4.47
CA PRO A 116 -13.21 -20.57 -5.36
C PRO A 116 -14.56 -20.50 -4.62
N GLY A 117 -14.64 -20.97 -3.39
CA GLY A 117 -15.84 -20.85 -2.56
C GLY A 117 -16.21 -19.42 -2.22
N ALA A 118 -15.24 -18.55 -2.07
CA ALA A 118 -15.49 -17.13 -1.79
C ALA A 118 -16.20 -16.41 -2.95
N TRP A 119 -16.06 -16.93 -4.18
CA TRP A 119 -16.61 -16.32 -5.39
C TRP A 119 -17.88 -17.00 -5.88
N THR A 120 -18.09 -18.24 -5.51
CA THR A 120 -19.21 -19.03 -5.98
C THR A 120 -20.29 -19.24 -4.92
N ALA A 121 -20.07 -18.77 -3.72
CA ALA A 121 -21.01 -18.84 -2.60
C ALA A 121 -22.12 -17.80 -2.76
N ASP A 122 -22.96 -17.99 -3.70
CA ASP A 122 -24.08 -17.10 -3.99
C ASP A 122 -25.26 -17.29 -3.03
#